data_1955be4dc243818979e26df9374d7a18
#
_entry.id   1955be4dc243818979e26df9374d7a18
#
_cell.length_a   1.000
_cell.length_b   1.000
_cell.length_c   1.000
_cell.angle_alpha   90.00
_cell.angle_beta   90.00
_cell.angle_gamma   90.00
#
_symmetry.space_group_name_H-M   'P 1'
#
loop_
_entity.id
_entity.type
_entity.pdbx_description
1 polymer ?
#
loop_
_entity_poly.entity_id
_entity_poly.type
_entity_poly.pdbx_seq_one_letter_code
_entity_poly.pdbx_strand_id
1 'polypeptide(L)'
;MSVFITGCGNNEKQKSLTIGGKAGTEAYILANLAKTLLEEEGFKVETELGVKSVLARKALENEEVDLYYDYTGTAYTVYHKQDNKEIMTDPKKVYNWVKKEDKKQNIIWLERLKYNNTYTIMVRKEDAQKWGINSISDLAEKDDEIRLTFGTDTEFYKRPDGLQALMEEYELEFKDVKKMQAGLVYKALKEGKLGAGMGYSTDGRISAFGFV
;
A
#
# COMPACT_ATOMS: atom_id res chain seq x y z
N MET A 1 28.83 46.16 42.65
CA MET A 1 28.88 46.11 41.19
C MET A 1 28.39 44.73 40.80
N SER A 2 27.07 44.57 40.52
CA SER A 2 26.41 43.28 40.23
C SER A 2 26.32 43.11 38.72
N VAL A 3 26.96 42.10 38.19
CA VAL A 3 26.91 41.76 36.78
C VAL A 3 25.72 40.81 36.57
N PHE A 4 24.67 41.29 35.93
CA PHE A 4 23.58 40.46 35.42
C PHE A 4 24.04 39.83 34.09
N ILE A 5 24.25 38.53 34.11
CA ILE A 5 24.40 37.74 32.90
C ILE A 5 23.00 37.38 32.41
N THR A 6 22.49 38.13 31.44
CA THR A 6 21.32 37.76 30.65
C THR A 6 21.74 36.63 29.69
N GLY A 7 21.42 35.40 30.06
CA GLY A 7 21.49 34.26 29.15
C GLY A 7 20.44 34.44 28.05
N CYS A 8 20.85 34.76 26.83
CA CYS A 8 20.01 34.62 25.65
C CYS A 8 19.79 33.12 25.43
N GLY A 9 18.68 32.61 25.93
CA GLY A 9 18.18 31.30 25.50
C GLY A 9 17.74 31.43 24.06
N ASN A 10 18.51 30.85 23.15
CA ASN A 10 18.06 30.56 21.79
C ASN A 10 16.92 29.57 21.89
N ASN A 11 15.67 30.07 21.94
CA ASN A 11 14.48 29.29 21.67
C ASN A 11 14.43 29.04 20.15
N GLU A 12 15.28 28.17 19.64
CA GLU A 12 15.02 27.56 18.34
C GLU A 12 13.68 26.84 18.48
N LYS A 13 12.64 27.32 17.81
CA LYS A 13 11.36 26.62 17.74
C LYS A 13 11.67 25.22 17.19
N GLN A 14 11.43 24.20 18.00
CA GLN A 14 11.57 22.81 17.59
C GLN A 14 10.73 22.61 16.31
N LYS A 15 11.38 22.18 15.25
CA LYS A 15 10.72 21.90 13.97
C LYS A 15 9.75 20.74 14.16
N SER A 16 8.50 20.91 13.77
CA SER A 16 7.47 19.88 13.86
C SER A 16 7.12 19.36 12.47
N LEU A 17 6.83 18.07 12.38
CA LEU A 17 6.38 17.37 11.18
C LEU A 17 5.23 16.43 11.51
N THR A 18 4.28 16.30 10.57
CA THR A 18 3.22 15.28 10.61
C THR A 18 3.44 14.26 9.50
N ILE A 19 3.57 13.00 9.87
CA ILE A 19 3.72 11.88 8.92
C ILE A 19 2.36 11.25 8.70
N GLY A 20 1.88 11.26 7.46
CA GLY A 20 0.73 10.51 7.03
C GLY A 20 1.05 9.02 6.81
N GLY A 21 0.03 8.17 6.87
CA GLY A 21 0.22 6.75 6.56
C GLY A 21 -1.05 6.07 6.08
N LYS A 22 -0.92 5.30 5.00
CA LYS A 22 -2.02 4.48 4.48
C LYS A 22 -2.31 3.31 5.42
N ALA A 23 -3.52 2.76 5.32
CA ALA A 23 -3.88 1.56 6.07
C ALA A 23 -3.09 0.35 5.54
N GLY A 24 -2.31 -0.29 6.40
CA GLY A 24 -1.53 -1.48 6.06
C GLY A 24 -0.30 -1.64 6.94
N THR A 25 0.11 -2.88 7.17
CA THR A 25 1.24 -3.21 8.08
C THR A 25 2.53 -2.52 7.64
N GLU A 26 2.87 -2.59 6.35
CA GLU A 26 4.07 -1.96 5.82
C GLU A 26 4.05 -0.43 5.98
N ALA A 27 2.92 0.21 5.65
CA ALA A 27 2.80 1.66 5.77
C ALA A 27 2.97 2.14 7.22
N TYR A 28 2.44 1.38 8.18
CA TYR A 28 2.64 1.67 9.61
C TYR A 28 4.09 1.51 10.04
N ILE A 29 4.77 0.46 9.57
CA ILE A 29 6.20 0.24 9.88
C ILE A 29 7.04 1.39 9.32
N LEU A 30 6.83 1.75 8.06
CA LEU A 30 7.59 2.81 7.39
C LEU A 30 7.37 4.17 8.04
N ALA A 31 6.12 4.51 8.37
CA ALA A 31 5.79 5.78 9.05
C ALA A 31 6.43 5.86 10.44
N ASN A 32 6.38 4.79 11.22
CA ASN A 32 7.01 4.76 12.56
C ASN A 32 8.54 4.76 12.48
N LEU A 33 9.13 4.10 11.49
CA LEU A 33 10.57 4.16 11.26
C LEU A 33 11.02 5.59 10.92
N ALA A 34 10.31 6.26 9.99
CA ALA A 34 10.59 7.65 9.66
C ALA A 34 10.41 8.57 10.87
N LYS A 35 9.37 8.36 11.68
CA LYS A 35 9.16 9.09 12.93
C LYS A 35 10.39 8.96 13.84
N THR A 36 10.82 7.73 14.12
CA THR A 36 11.98 7.50 15.00
C THR A 36 13.23 8.23 14.49
N LEU A 37 13.55 8.08 13.20
CA LEU A 37 14.72 8.73 12.61
C LEU A 37 14.65 10.26 12.65
N LEU A 38 13.49 10.84 12.40
CA LEU A 38 13.31 12.29 12.45
C LEU A 38 13.34 12.82 13.89
N GLU A 39 12.82 12.06 14.86
CA GLU A 39 12.92 12.43 16.28
C GLU A 39 14.37 12.40 16.78
N GLU A 40 15.21 11.46 16.30
CA GLU A 40 16.65 11.43 16.55
C GLU A 40 17.37 12.67 15.97
N GLU A 41 16.88 13.23 14.88
CA GLU A 41 17.36 14.48 14.28
C GLU A 41 16.76 15.75 14.94
N GLY A 42 16.00 15.61 16.03
CA GLY A 42 15.47 16.72 16.83
C GLY A 42 14.14 17.29 16.36
N PHE A 43 13.45 16.66 15.44
CA PHE A 43 12.09 17.05 15.07
C PHE A 43 11.07 16.60 16.12
N LYS A 44 9.99 17.36 16.29
CA LYS A 44 8.77 16.86 16.93
C LYS A 44 7.91 16.21 15.85
N VAL A 45 7.61 14.91 15.96
CA VAL A 45 6.90 14.17 14.92
C VAL A 45 5.57 13.63 15.41
N GLU A 46 4.50 14.02 14.73
CA GLU A 46 3.16 13.47 14.89
C GLU A 46 2.85 12.50 13.74
N THR A 47 1.88 11.60 13.92
CA THR A 47 1.52 10.61 12.88
C THR A 47 0.02 10.55 12.71
N GLU A 48 -0.45 10.58 11.46
CA GLU A 48 -1.83 10.36 11.04
C GLU A 48 -1.91 9.12 10.14
N LEU A 49 -2.28 7.99 10.72
CA LEU A 49 -2.19 6.68 10.07
C LEU A 49 -3.57 6.06 9.83
N GLY A 50 -3.64 5.13 8.89
CA GLY A 50 -4.81 4.26 8.69
C GLY A 50 -5.82 4.76 7.68
N VAL A 51 -5.47 5.75 6.86
CA VAL A 51 -6.35 6.27 5.82
C VAL A 51 -6.18 5.54 4.49
N LYS A 52 -7.14 5.70 3.58
CA LYS A 52 -7.04 5.16 2.20
C LYS A 52 -6.13 6.04 1.35
N SER A 53 -5.59 5.46 0.27
CA SER A 53 -4.64 6.13 -0.63
C SER A 53 -5.07 7.52 -1.09
N VAL A 54 -6.31 7.68 -1.56
CA VAL A 54 -6.82 8.98 -2.03
C VAL A 54 -6.90 10.01 -0.88
N LEU A 55 -7.23 9.58 0.34
CA LEU A 55 -7.29 10.47 1.50
C LEU A 55 -5.89 10.88 1.97
N ALA A 56 -4.93 9.95 2.00
CA ALA A 56 -3.54 10.26 2.30
C ALA A 56 -2.96 11.27 1.31
N ARG A 57 -3.25 11.09 0.01
CA ARG A 57 -2.85 12.02 -1.04
C ARG A 57 -3.44 13.43 -0.83
N LYS A 58 -4.74 13.51 -0.52
CA LYS A 58 -5.40 14.79 -0.25
C LYS A 58 -4.87 15.47 1.00
N ALA A 59 -4.58 14.72 2.06
CA ALA A 59 -3.98 15.28 3.26
C ALA A 59 -2.61 15.93 2.97
N LEU A 60 -1.79 15.32 2.10
CA LEU A 60 -0.54 15.94 1.64
C LEU A 60 -0.80 17.18 0.78
N GLU A 61 -1.74 17.14 -0.16
CA GLU A 61 -2.09 18.27 -1.03
C GLU A 61 -2.65 19.47 -0.24
N ASN A 62 -3.34 19.20 0.88
CA ASN A 62 -3.89 20.20 1.78
C ASN A 62 -2.92 20.66 2.88
N GLU A 63 -1.68 20.16 2.88
CA GLU A 63 -0.68 20.43 3.93
C GLU A 63 -1.12 19.99 5.34
N GLU A 64 -2.05 19.03 5.44
CA GLU A 64 -2.47 18.39 6.69
C GLU A 64 -1.40 17.41 7.20
N VAL A 65 -0.61 16.83 6.28
CA VAL A 65 0.59 16.05 6.56
C VAL A 65 1.75 16.55 5.72
N ASP A 66 2.98 16.45 6.24
CA ASP A 66 4.18 16.94 5.56
C ASP A 66 4.79 15.89 4.64
N LEU A 67 4.64 14.61 4.97
CA LEU A 67 5.14 13.48 4.18
C LEU A 67 4.36 12.19 4.45
N TYR A 68 4.40 11.27 3.50
CA TYR A 68 3.96 9.89 3.69
C TYR A 68 4.64 8.97 2.67
N TYR A 69 4.62 7.67 2.94
CA TYR A 69 5.10 6.65 1.99
C TYR A 69 4.00 6.27 1.02
N ASP A 70 4.30 6.35 -0.26
CA ASP A 70 3.37 5.95 -1.32
C ASP A 70 4.01 5.05 -2.37
N TYR A 71 3.18 4.50 -3.23
CA TYR A 71 3.58 3.60 -4.30
C TYR A 71 3.42 4.32 -5.64
N THR A 72 4.48 4.25 -6.44
CA THR A 72 4.50 4.90 -7.75
C THR A 72 3.38 4.42 -8.67
N GLY A 73 3.04 3.12 -8.62
CA GLY A 73 1.90 2.55 -9.34
C GLY A 73 0.58 3.19 -8.93
N THR A 74 0.34 3.39 -7.63
CA THR A 74 -0.88 4.06 -7.14
C THR A 74 -0.95 5.51 -7.62
N ALA A 75 0.16 6.24 -7.55
CA ALA A 75 0.18 7.61 -8.04
C ALA A 75 -0.14 7.67 -9.53
N TYR A 76 0.45 6.78 -10.32
CA TYR A 76 0.25 6.73 -11.76
C TYR A 76 -1.20 6.39 -12.14
N THR A 77 -1.74 5.26 -11.62
CA THR A 77 -3.03 4.73 -12.05
C THR A 77 -4.21 5.39 -11.34
N VAL A 78 -4.10 5.67 -10.03
CA VAL A 78 -5.23 6.14 -9.22
C VAL A 78 -5.32 7.66 -9.18
N TYR A 79 -4.19 8.35 -8.92
CA TYR A 79 -4.23 9.82 -8.79
C TYR A 79 -4.19 10.50 -10.14
N HIS A 80 -3.28 10.07 -11.01
CA HIS A 80 -3.12 10.64 -12.35
C HIS A 80 -3.96 9.96 -13.43
N LYS A 81 -4.65 8.86 -13.13
CA LYS A 81 -5.56 8.13 -14.03
C LYS A 81 -4.89 7.73 -15.35
N GLN A 82 -3.65 7.27 -15.27
CA GLN A 82 -2.87 6.81 -16.42
C GLN A 82 -2.93 5.29 -16.53
N ASP A 83 -2.90 4.76 -17.75
CA ASP A 83 -3.08 3.34 -18.06
C ASP A 83 -2.10 2.81 -19.12
N ASN A 84 -1.07 3.57 -19.48
CA ASN A 84 -0.10 3.12 -20.48
C ASN A 84 0.72 1.92 -19.96
N LYS A 85 0.44 0.72 -20.51
CA LYS A 85 1.06 -0.54 -20.12
C LYS A 85 2.60 -0.53 -20.24
N GLU A 86 3.18 0.14 -21.23
CA GLU A 86 4.65 0.21 -21.40
C GLU A 86 5.34 1.00 -20.27
N ILE A 87 4.63 1.96 -19.69
CA ILE A 87 5.12 2.71 -18.53
C ILE A 87 4.87 1.90 -17.26
N MET A 88 3.67 1.35 -17.09
CA MET A 88 3.26 0.62 -15.88
C MET A 88 4.14 -0.60 -15.57
N THR A 89 4.67 -1.26 -16.59
CA THR A 89 5.54 -2.44 -16.44
C THR A 89 7.00 -2.11 -16.15
N ASP A 90 7.40 -0.84 -16.20
CA ASP A 90 8.76 -0.39 -15.89
C ASP A 90 8.76 0.52 -14.65
N PRO A 91 9.22 0.02 -13.48
CA PRO A 91 9.22 0.79 -12.23
C PRO A 91 10.01 2.11 -12.31
N LYS A 92 11.04 2.19 -13.18
CA LYS A 92 11.83 3.41 -13.36
C LYS A 92 11.07 4.44 -14.20
N LYS A 93 10.37 3.99 -15.25
CA LYS A 93 9.54 4.86 -16.07
C LYS A 93 8.39 5.44 -15.26
N VAL A 94 7.68 4.60 -14.48
CA VAL A 94 6.59 5.05 -13.59
C VAL A 94 7.10 6.09 -12.59
N TYR A 95 8.20 5.80 -11.88
CA TYR A 95 8.76 6.74 -10.91
C TYR A 95 9.15 8.09 -11.53
N ASN A 96 9.83 8.07 -12.68
CA ASN A 96 10.24 9.30 -13.35
C ASN A 96 9.03 10.11 -13.81
N TRP A 97 8.00 9.43 -14.28
CA TRP A 97 6.77 10.07 -14.73
C TRP A 97 6.04 10.74 -13.57
N VAL A 98 5.74 10.03 -12.48
CA VAL A 98 5.02 10.59 -11.33
C VAL A 98 5.81 11.70 -10.66
N LYS A 99 7.14 11.54 -10.51
CA LYS A 99 8.02 12.58 -9.97
C LYS A 99 7.96 13.87 -10.77
N LYS A 100 7.90 13.78 -12.10
CA LYS A 100 7.79 14.93 -12.99
C LYS A 100 6.44 15.61 -12.89
N GLU A 101 5.36 14.84 -12.88
CA GLU A 101 4.00 15.37 -12.87
C GLU A 101 3.64 15.98 -11.51
N ASP A 102 3.96 15.29 -10.42
CA ASP A 102 3.68 15.76 -9.06
C ASP A 102 4.49 17.01 -8.67
N LYS A 103 5.69 17.18 -9.24
CA LYS A 103 6.46 18.40 -9.04
C LYS A 103 5.72 19.66 -9.52
N LYS A 104 4.83 19.54 -10.50
CA LYS A 104 3.98 20.66 -10.95
C LYS A 104 2.97 21.10 -9.91
N GLN A 105 2.69 20.22 -8.92
CA GLN A 105 1.78 20.46 -7.80
C GLN A 105 2.55 20.64 -6.48
N ASN A 106 3.86 20.97 -6.54
CA ASN A 106 4.76 21.14 -5.40
C ASN A 106 4.95 19.87 -4.54
N ILE A 107 4.64 18.68 -5.06
CA ILE A 107 4.87 17.41 -4.37
C ILE A 107 6.20 16.83 -4.85
N ILE A 108 7.06 16.48 -3.89
CA ILE A 108 8.41 16.00 -4.15
C ILE A 108 8.49 14.51 -3.84
N TRP A 109 8.81 13.71 -4.85
CA TRP A 109 9.16 12.31 -4.67
C TRP A 109 10.65 12.20 -4.33
N LEU A 110 10.94 11.66 -3.14
CA LEU A 110 12.29 11.31 -2.71
C LEU A 110 12.77 10.04 -3.44
N GLU A 111 13.97 9.55 -3.12
CA GLU A 111 14.48 8.31 -3.71
C GLU A 111 13.58 7.13 -3.37
N ARG A 112 13.45 6.22 -4.35
CA ARG A 112 12.66 5.00 -4.16
C ARG A 112 13.34 4.05 -3.17
N LEU A 113 12.54 3.44 -2.31
CA LEU A 113 12.98 2.27 -1.59
C LEU A 113 13.25 1.10 -2.55
N LYS A 114 14.23 0.26 -2.22
CA LYS A 114 14.72 -0.82 -3.10
C LYS A 114 13.90 -2.11 -2.95
N TYR A 115 12.60 -1.99 -2.78
CA TYR A 115 11.69 -3.14 -2.77
C TYR A 115 10.43 -2.83 -3.60
N ASN A 116 9.67 -3.86 -3.91
CA ASN A 116 8.40 -3.77 -4.61
C ASN A 116 7.30 -4.38 -3.75
N ASN A 117 6.21 -3.66 -3.55
CA ASN A 117 5.01 -4.18 -2.95
C ASN A 117 3.89 -4.14 -3.99
N THR A 118 3.35 -5.30 -4.31
CA THR A 118 2.25 -5.46 -5.26
C THR A 118 1.10 -6.24 -4.64
N TYR A 119 -0.08 -6.12 -5.21
CA TYR A 119 -1.17 -7.03 -4.89
C TYR A 119 -0.83 -8.44 -5.33
N THR A 120 -1.24 -9.42 -4.52
CA THR A 120 -1.13 -10.84 -4.80
C THR A 120 -2.48 -11.50 -4.61
N ILE A 121 -2.68 -12.62 -5.29
CA ILE A 121 -3.81 -13.51 -5.03
C ILE A 121 -3.29 -14.64 -4.14
N MET A 122 -3.94 -14.84 -3.02
CA MET A 122 -3.56 -15.85 -2.02
C MET A 122 -4.57 -16.97 -1.98
N VAL A 123 -4.08 -18.19 -1.89
CA VAL A 123 -4.84 -19.40 -1.53
C VAL A 123 -4.10 -20.13 -0.40
N ARG A 124 -4.78 -20.97 0.38
CA ARG A 124 -4.10 -21.84 1.34
C ARG A 124 -3.25 -22.85 0.59
N LYS A 125 -2.05 -23.13 1.10
CA LYS A 125 -1.11 -24.07 0.46
C LYS A 125 -1.71 -25.46 0.26
N GLU A 126 -2.46 -25.94 1.24
CA GLU A 126 -3.16 -27.23 1.17
C GLU A 126 -4.22 -27.29 0.05
N ASP A 127 -4.94 -26.20 -0.15
CA ASP A 127 -5.94 -26.08 -1.20
C ASP A 127 -5.28 -25.96 -2.58
N ALA A 128 -4.23 -25.15 -2.70
CA ALA A 128 -3.45 -25.04 -3.94
C ALA A 128 -2.89 -26.41 -4.37
N GLN A 129 -2.35 -27.19 -3.42
CA GLN A 129 -1.87 -28.54 -3.68
C GLN A 129 -3.00 -29.48 -4.10
N LYS A 130 -4.12 -29.46 -3.39
CA LYS A 130 -5.30 -30.28 -3.69
C LYS A 130 -5.87 -29.98 -5.08
N TRP A 131 -5.88 -28.72 -5.48
CA TRP A 131 -6.45 -28.29 -6.76
C TRP A 131 -5.40 -28.23 -7.89
N GLY A 132 -4.11 -28.37 -7.58
CA GLY A 132 -3.02 -28.29 -8.55
C GLY A 132 -2.80 -26.86 -9.06
N ILE A 133 -3.03 -25.84 -8.22
CA ILE A 133 -2.90 -24.43 -8.56
C ILE A 133 -1.50 -23.94 -8.20
N ASN A 134 -0.77 -23.37 -9.17
CA ASN A 134 0.55 -22.76 -9.00
C ASN A 134 0.61 -21.32 -9.57
N SER A 135 -0.43 -20.93 -10.31
CA SER A 135 -0.54 -19.61 -10.94
C SER A 135 -1.98 -19.10 -10.95
N ILE A 136 -2.18 -17.82 -11.28
CA ILE A 136 -3.52 -17.25 -11.47
C ILE A 136 -4.21 -17.92 -12.68
N SER A 137 -3.46 -18.27 -13.71
CA SER A 137 -4.00 -18.98 -14.88
C SER A 137 -4.53 -20.37 -14.50
N ASP A 138 -3.80 -21.13 -13.66
CA ASP A 138 -4.31 -22.43 -13.17
C ASP A 138 -5.60 -22.25 -12.35
N LEU A 139 -5.70 -21.14 -11.60
CA LEU A 139 -6.92 -20.83 -10.84
C LEU A 139 -8.08 -20.53 -11.79
N ALA A 140 -7.85 -19.78 -12.86
CA ALA A 140 -8.87 -19.45 -13.87
C ALA A 140 -9.35 -20.70 -14.64
N GLU A 141 -8.44 -21.61 -15.03
CA GLU A 141 -8.82 -22.86 -15.68
C GLU A 141 -9.74 -23.77 -14.83
N LYS A 142 -9.77 -23.55 -13.52
CA LYS A 142 -10.51 -24.37 -12.55
C LYS A 142 -11.65 -23.66 -11.83
N ASP A 143 -11.91 -22.39 -12.15
CA ASP A 143 -12.88 -21.58 -11.41
C ASP A 143 -14.29 -22.13 -11.47
N ASP A 144 -14.72 -22.71 -12.60
CA ASP A 144 -16.01 -23.37 -12.77
C ASP A 144 -16.17 -24.60 -11.86
N GLU A 145 -15.07 -25.33 -11.61
CA GLU A 145 -15.09 -26.52 -10.75
C GLU A 145 -15.04 -26.14 -9.27
N ILE A 146 -14.17 -25.21 -8.91
CA ILE A 146 -13.84 -24.87 -7.52
C ILE A 146 -14.79 -23.81 -6.97
N ARG A 147 -15.22 -22.86 -7.79
CA ARG A 147 -16.17 -21.77 -7.48
C ARG A 147 -15.88 -21.06 -6.16
N LEU A 148 -14.71 -20.43 -6.07
CA LEU A 148 -14.21 -19.83 -4.85
C LEU A 148 -14.95 -18.54 -4.46
N THR A 149 -15.11 -18.32 -3.16
CA THR A 149 -15.40 -17.01 -2.60
C THR A 149 -14.11 -16.25 -2.43
N PHE A 150 -14.00 -15.08 -3.05
CA PHE A 150 -12.83 -14.20 -3.01
C PHE A 150 -12.97 -13.10 -1.97
N GLY A 151 -11.92 -12.89 -1.17
CA GLY A 151 -11.85 -11.77 -0.24
C GLY A 151 -11.01 -10.62 -0.76
N THR A 152 -11.52 -9.40 -0.65
CA THR A 152 -10.82 -8.20 -1.13
C THR A 152 -11.05 -7.01 -0.22
N ASP A 153 -10.15 -6.04 -0.26
CA ASP A 153 -10.47 -4.74 0.30
C ASP A 153 -11.20 -3.83 -0.70
N THR A 154 -11.67 -2.70 -0.22
CA THR A 154 -12.45 -1.77 -1.05
C THR A 154 -11.57 -1.07 -2.09
N GLU A 155 -10.27 -0.93 -1.83
CA GLU A 155 -9.35 -0.25 -2.73
C GLU A 155 -9.03 -1.15 -3.93
N PHE A 156 -8.58 -2.38 -3.71
CA PHE A 156 -8.32 -3.34 -4.79
C PHE A 156 -9.57 -3.63 -5.62
N TYR A 157 -10.74 -3.71 -4.97
CA TYR A 157 -12.02 -3.88 -5.66
C TYR A 157 -12.34 -2.75 -6.66
N LYS A 158 -11.95 -1.50 -6.33
CA LYS A 158 -12.34 -0.30 -7.11
C LYS A 158 -11.26 0.23 -8.05
N ARG A 159 -10.02 -0.20 -7.89
CA ARG A 159 -8.91 0.28 -8.72
C ARG A 159 -9.11 -0.10 -10.19
N PRO A 160 -8.72 0.77 -11.13
CA PRO A 160 -8.74 0.44 -12.57
C PRO A 160 -7.85 -0.77 -12.90
N ASP A 161 -6.74 -0.93 -12.17
CA ASP A 161 -5.77 -2.02 -12.25
C ASP A 161 -5.97 -3.07 -11.14
N GLY A 162 -7.16 -3.15 -10.58
CA GLY A 162 -7.51 -4.01 -9.45
C GLY A 162 -8.25 -5.28 -9.85
N LEU A 163 -9.22 -5.69 -9.00
CA LEU A 163 -9.91 -6.98 -9.13
C LEU A 163 -10.61 -7.15 -10.50
N GLN A 164 -11.28 -6.10 -11.00
CA GLN A 164 -11.99 -6.22 -12.29
C GLN A 164 -11.01 -6.46 -13.44
N ALA A 165 -9.91 -5.70 -13.49
CA ALA A 165 -8.89 -5.88 -14.51
C ALA A 165 -8.20 -7.26 -14.42
N LEU A 166 -8.01 -7.78 -13.20
CA LEU A 166 -7.50 -9.12 -12.98
C LEU A 166 -8.47 -10.18 -13.55
N MET A 167 -9.75 -10.06 -13.24
CA MET A 167 -10.78 -11.00 -13.71
C MET A 167 -10.90 -10.97 -15.23
N GLU A 168 -10.82 -9.80 -15.85
CA GLU A 168 -10.84 -9.64 -17.31
C GLU A 168 -9.58 -10.20 -17.99
N GLU A 169 -8.39 -9.95 -17.45
CA GLU A 169 -7.12 -10.39 -18.04
C GLU A 169 -6.95 -11.92 -18.03
N TYR A 170 -7.47 -12.60 -16.98
CA TYR A 170 -7.35 -14.04 -16.80
C TYR A 170 -8.62 -14.83 -17.13
N GLU A 171 -9.69 -14.15 -17.56
CA GLU A 171 -11.02 -14.75 -17.77
C GLU A 171 -11.52 -15.51 -16.53
N LEU A 172 -11.25 -14.94 -15.33
CA LEU A 172 -11.48 -15.57 -14.03
C LEU A 172 -12.80 -15.10 -13.41
N GLU A 173 -13.61 -16.04 -12.94
CA GLU A 173 -14.86 -15.77 -12.23
C GLU A 173 -14.80 -16.29 -10.78
N PHE A 174 -15.32 -15.51 -9.86
CA PHE A 174 -15.50 -15.93 -8.47
C PHE A 174 -16.99 -16.16 -8.17
N LYS A 175 -17.29 -17.20 -7.40
CA LYS A 175 -18.66 -17.46 -6.93
C LYS A 175 -19.27 -16.27 -6.20
N ASP A 176 -18.46 -15.59 -5.40
CA ASP A 176 -18.84 -14.43 -4.60
C ASP A 176 -17.59 -13.59 -4.25
N VAL A 177 -17.76 -12.28 -4.12
CA VAL A 177 -16.68 -11.36 -3.75
C VAL A 177 -17.04 -10.62 -2.47
N LYS A 178 -16.30 -10.90 -1.38
CA LYS A 178 -16.52 -10.29 -0.07
C LYS A 178 -15.55 -9.15 0.19
N LYS A 179 -16.10 -7.95 0.38
CA LYS A 179 -15.34 -6.74 0.70
C LYS A 179 -15.17 -6.59 2.20
N MET A 180 -13.94 -6.48 2.68
CA MET A 180 -13.59 -6.31 4.08
C MET A 180 -12.27 -5.55 4.23
N GLN A 181 -11.85 -5.24 5.45
CA GLN A 181 -10.51 -4.69 5.67
C GLN A 181 -9.45 -5.73 5.29
N ALA A 182 -8.33 -5.28 4.67
CA ALA A 182 -7.27 -6.18 4.19
C ALA A 182 -6.79 -7.18 5.27
N GLY A 183 -6.62 -6.73 6.52
CA GLY A 183 -6.25 -7.61 7.64
C GLY A 183 -7.25 -8.74 7.92
N LEU A 184 -8.54 -8.50 7.67
CA LEU A 184 -9.60 -9.50 7.83
C LEU A 184 -9.60 -10.52 6.69
N VAL A 185 -9.16 -10.15 5.48
CA VAL A 185 -9.00 -11.09 4.36
C VAL A 185 -8.05 -12.23 4.75
N TYR A 186 -6.87 -11.90 5.29
CA TYR A 186 -5.90 -12.91 5.75
C TYR A 186 -6.49 -13.83 6.81
N LYS A 187 -7.22 -13.28 7.79
CA LYS A 187 -7.85 -14.07 8.84
C LYS A 187 -8.95 -14.98 8.29
N ALA A 188 -9.83 -14.45 7.47
CA ALA A 188 -10.94 -15.22 6.88
C ALA A 188 -10.46 -16.32 5.93
N LEU A 189 -9.37 -16.06 5.17
CA LEU A 189 -8.73 -17.07 4.35
C LEU A 189 -8.12 -18.19 5.21
N LYS A 190 -7.40 -17.85 6.29
CA LYS A 190 -6.84 -18.82 7.24
C LYS A 190 -7.92 -19.69 7.88
N GLU A 191 -9.06 -19.10 8.23
CA GLU A 191 -10.19 -19.79 8.85
C GLU A 191 -11.05 -20.60 7.85
N GLY A 192 -10.68 -20.67 6.57
CA GLY A 192 -11.45 -21.38 5.55
C GLY A 192 -12.77 -20.71 5.13
N LYS A 193 -13.04 -19.49 5.58
CA LYS A 193 -14.25 -18.71 5.22
C LYS A 193 -14.17 -18.11 3.81
N LEU A 194 -12.97 -18.06 3.25
CA LEU A 194 -12.66 -17.67 1.87
C LEU A 194 -11.88 -18.80 1.21
N GLY A 195 -12.05 -18.96 -0.09
CA GLY A 195 -11.24 -19.87 -0.89
C GLY A 195 -9.98 -19.20 -1.42
N ALA A 196 -10.09 -17.93 -1.79
CA ALA A 196 -8.98 -17.09 -2.23
C ALA A 196 -9.14 -15.67 -1.68
N GLY A 197 -8.09 -14.88 -1.75
CA GLY A 197 -8.16 -13.48 -1.32
C GLY A 197 -6.97 -12.64 -1.78
N MET A 198 -7.17 -11.32 -1.82
CA MET A 198 -6.10 -10.40 -2.10
C MET A 198 -5.14 -10.28 -0.92
N GLY A 199 -3.88 -10.09 -1.22
CA GLY A 199 -2.84 -9.78 -0.26
C GLY A 199 -1.84 -8.77 -0.78
N TYR A 200 -0.85 -8.46 0.05
CA TYR A 200 0.29 -7.62 -0.31
C TYR A 200 1.56 -8.46 -0.29
N SER A 201 2.34 -8.42 -1.35
CA SER A 201 3.52 -9.29 -1.54
C SER A 201 4.58 -9.17 -0.44
N THR A 202 4.61 -8.04 0.28
CA THR A 202 5.53 -7.81 1.42
C THR A 202 4.97 -8.22 2.77
N ASP A 203 3.73 -8.76 2.82
CA ASP A 203 3.09 -9.07 4.10
C ASP A 203 3.54 -10.44 4.64
N GLY A 204 4.20 -10.44 5.79
CA GLY A 204 4.72 -11.65 6.44
C GLY A 204 3.64 -12.67 6.81
N ARG A 205 2.35 -12.29 6.85
CA ARG A 205 1.24 -13.22 7.11
C ARG A 205 1.06 -14.25 5.99
N ILE A 206 1.50 -13.97 4.76
CA ILE A 206 1.47 -14.94 3.67
C ILE A 206 2.23 -16.20 4.10
N SER A 207 3.48 -16.04 4.47
CA SER A 207 4.31 -17.15 4.96
C SER A 207 3.82 -17.71 6.30
N ALA A 208 3.50 -16.83 7.27
CA ALA A 208 3.10 -17.24 8.62
C ALA A 208 1.80 -18.05 8.67
N PHE A 209 0.89 -17.86 7.71
CA PHE A 209 -0.38 -18.59 7.64
C PHE A 209 -0.38 -19.73 6.60
N GLY A 210 0.75 -19.97 5.93
CA GLY A 210 0.87 -21.01 4.93
C GLY A 210 0.05 -20.72 3.68
N PHE A 211 0.08 -19.48 3.19
CA PHE A 211 -0.50 -19.11 1.92
C PHE A 211 0.55 -19.21 0.79
N VAL A 212 0.07 -19.39 -0.41
CA VAL A 212 0.80 -19.34 -1.66
C VAL A 212 0.07 -18.43 -2.63
#